data_126539aad4f9ce3bbc259a99bfc52218
#
_entry.id   126539aad4f9ce3bbc259a99bfc52218
#
_cell.length_a   1.000
_cell.length_b   1.000
_cell.length_c   1.000
_cell.angle_alpha   90.00
_cell.angle_beta   90.00
_cell.angle_gamma   90.00
#
_symmetry.space_group_name_H-M   'P 1'
#
loop_
_entity.id
_entity.type
_entity.pdbx_description
1 polymer ?
#
loop_
_entity_poly.entity_id
_entity_poly.type
_entity_poly.pdbx_seq_one_letter_code
_entity_poly.pdbx_strand_id
1 'polypeptide(L)'
;MKKTRYLKKNYDRSAAILFAVLIIGTVFGAIFFKKLPDISGLKLMKHTVFGSFSDNFPSIALIMLTLFISGFSAITQPLEISALFAYGVSLSVKISGVYTLYGWRGFLFTLFSIIPFAMANSFFLMLAGREALKLSGSLTGFVFSGDGNEKTEPKLYMLKFCILSGLIIVCEVLASLVSYLCQGILKI
;
A
#
# COMPACT_ATOMS: atom_id res chain seq x y z
N MET A 1 -14.76 -1.95 31.81
CA MET A 1 -13.35 -1.49 31.64
C MET A 1 -12.35 -2.55 31.14
N LYS A 2 -12.42 -3.85 31.48
CA LYS A 2 -11.49 -4.88 30.96
C LYS A 2 -11.65 -5.14 29.44
N LYS A 3 -12.89 -5.18 28.92
CA LYS A 3 -13.22 -5.51 27.52
C LYS A 3 -12.63 -4.49 26.52
N THR A 4 -12.65 -3.19 26.85
CA THR A 4 -12.04 -2.12 26.02
C THR A 4 -10.52 -2.20 25.95
N ARG A 5 -9.86 -2.70 26.99
CA ARG A 5 -8.40 -2.86 27.04
C ARG A 5 -7.91 -4.03 26.20
N TYR A 6 -8.67 -5.13 26.12
CA TYR A 6 -8.37 -6.28 25.25
C TYR A 6 -8.57 -5.95 23.76
N LEU A 7 -9.63 -5.22 23.42
CA LEU A 7 -9.89 -4.78 22.06
C LEU A 7 -8.78 -3.85 21.56
N LYS A 8 -8.33 -2.91 22.38
CA LYS A 8 -7.22 -2.01 22.04
C LYS A 8 -5.92 -2.79 21.81
N LYS A 9 -5.60 -3.79 22.63
CA LYS A 9 -4.38 -4.60 22.52
C LYS A 9 -4.33 -5.45 21.25
N ASN A 10 -5.46 -6.04 20.83
CA ASN A 10 -5.53 -6.80 19.57
C ASN A 10 -5.46 -5.87 18.35
N TYR A 11 -5.98 -4.68 18.48
CA TYR A 11 -5.96 -3.63 17.48
C TYR A 11 -4.55 -3.14 17.15
N ASP A 12 -3.72 -2.94 18.18
CA ASP A 12 -2.32 -2.51 18.01
C ASP A 12 -1.45 -3.64 17.42
N ARG A 13 -1.77 -4.91 17.70
CA ARG A 13 -1.06 -6.06 17.15
C ARG A 13 -1.27 -6.24 15.65
N SER A 14 -2.48 -6.12 15.15
CA SER A 14 -2.75 -6.26 13.71
C SER A 14 -2.07 -5.16 12.89
N ALA A 15 -2.07 -3.92 13.37
CA ALA A 15 -1.34 -2.83 12.72
C ALA A 15 0.17 -3.08 12.70
N ALA A 16 0.75 -3.58 13.80
CA ALA A 16 2.18 -3.91 13.87
C ALA A 16 2.56 -5.04 12.91
N ILE A 17 1.71 -6.08 12.77
CA ILE A 17 1.94 -7.18 11.82
C ILE A 17 1.93 -6.66 10.38
N LEU A 18 0.93 -5.85 10.00
CA LEU A 18 0.84 -5.29 8.65
C LEU A 18 2.03 -4.39 8.32
N PHE A 19 2.49 -3.60 9.28
CA PHE A 19 3.68 -2.77 9.14
C PHE A 19 4.95 -3.62 8.97
N ALA A 20 5.11 -4.67 9.77
CA ALA A 20 6.24 -5.60 9.65
C ALA A 20 6.27 -6.30 8.29
N VAL A 21 5.11 -6.75 7.79
CA VAL A 21 4.98 -7.37 6.47
C VAL A 21 5.38 -6.40 5.35
N LEU A 22 4.99 -5.16 5.44
CA LEU A 22 5.37 -4.13 4.48
C LEU A 22 6.88 -3.91 4.47
N ILE A 23 7.52 -3.81 5.65
CA ILE A 23 8.98 -3.69 5.75
C ILE A 23 9.67 -4.93 5.17
N ILE A 24 9.20 -6.13 5.51
CA ILE A 24 9.77 -7.37 4.97
C ILE A 24 9.64 -7.38 3.44
N GLY A 25 8.51 -6.96 2.88
CA GLY A 25 8.30 -6.82 1.44
C GLY A 25 9.29 -5.86 0.80
N THR A 26 9.54 -4.69 1.41
CA THR A 26 10.51 -3.72 0.88
C THR A 26 11.94 -4.24 0.94
N VAL A 27 12.34 -4.91 2.01
CA VAL A 27 13.67 -5.52 2.14
C VAL A 27 13.85 -6.65 1.14
N PHE A 28 12.84 -7.51 1.02
CA PHE A 28 12.84 -8.61 0.04
C PHE A 28 12.98 -8.07 -1.38
N GLY A 29 12.19 -7.07 -1.76
CA GLY A 29 12.28 -6.43 -3.06
C GLY A 29 13.67 -5.83 -3.34
N ALA A 30 14.29 -5.16 -2.35
CA ALA A 30 15.62 -4.59 -2.49
C ALA A 30 16.72 -5.65 -2.75
N ILE A 31 16.62 -6.81 -2.11
CA ILE A 31 17.63 -7.88 -2.22
C ILE A 31 17.47 -8.63 -3.54
N PHE A 32 16.25 -9.07 -3.86
CA PHE A 32 16.02 -9.97 -4.99
C PHE A 32 16.00 -9.26 -6.34
N PHE A 33 15.48 -8.03 -6.40
CA PHE A 33 15.33 -7.30 -7.66
C PHE A 33 16.49 -6.37 -7.99
N LYS A 34 17.52 -6.28 -7.13
CA LYS A 34 18.75 -5.51 -7.40
C LYS A 34 19.49 -5.96 -8.67
N LYS A 35 19.34 -7.23 -9.08
CA LYS A 35 20.03 -7.84 -10.22
C LYS A 35 19.21 -7.88 -11.52
N LEU A 36 18.00 -7.33 -11.54
CA LEU A 36 17.15 -7.29 -12.73
C LEU A 36 17.11 -5.88 -13.34
N PRO A 37 18.19 -5.45 -14.06
CA PRO A 37 18.20 -4.16 -14.75
C PRO A 37 17.22 -4.13 -15.93
N ASP A 38 16.79 -5.29 -16.41
CA ASP A 38 15.93 -5.47 -17.59
C ASP A 38 14.43 -5.48 -17.33
N ILE A 39 13.97 -5.18 -16.12
CA ILE A 39 12.60 -4.71 -15.95
C ILE A 39 12.53 -3.28 -16.50
N SER A 40 12.91 -3.17 -17.76
CA SER A 40 12.85 -1.99 -18.61
C SER A 40 11.42 -1.54 -18.94
N GLY A 41 10.43 -2.16 -18.31
CA GLY A 41 9.09 -1.60 -18.16
C GLY A 41 9.03 -0.39 -17.24
N LEU A 42 10.10 -0.07 -16.52
CA LEU A 42 10.28 1.21 -15.85
C LEU A 42 10.56 2.32 -16.88
N LYS A 43 9.61 2.58 -17.76
CA LYS A 43 9.46 3.87 -18.41
C LYS A 43 9.14 4.92 -17.35
N LEU A 44 10.11 5.14 -16.46
CA LEU A 44 9.96 5.95 -15.25
C LEU A 44 9.66 7.42 -15.54
N MET A 45 9.71 7.81 -16.80
CA MET A 45 9.61 9.22 -17.16
C MET A 45 8.77 9.40 -18.42
N LYS A 46 7.48 9.30 -18.28
CA LYS A 46 6.62 10.03 -19.22
C LYS A 46 6.69 11.50 -18.84
N HIS A 47 7.03 12.33 -19.84
CA HIS A 47 7.19 13.78 -19.70
C HIS A 47 5.88 14.54 -19.34
N THR A 48 4.82 13.83 -18.91
CA THR A 48 3.53 14.42 -18.55
C THR A 48 3.04 13.90 -17.20
N VAL A 49 2.38 14.76 -16.43
CA VAL A 49 1.77 14.41 -15.14
C VAL A 49 0.82 13.23 -15.29
N PHE A 50 -0.02 13.26 -16.32
CA PHE A 50 -0.97 12.21 -16.61
C PHE A 50 -0.30 10.86 -16.95
N GLY A 51 0.83 10.90 -17.65
CA GLY A 51 1.62 9.70 -17.94
C GLY A 51 2.17 9.04 -16.67
N SER A 52 2.74 9.82 -15.76
CA SER A 52 3.24 9.32 -14.47
C SER A 52 2.12 8.75 -13.60
N PHE A 53 0.95 9.39 -13.58
CA PHE A 53 -0.23 8.89 -12.90
C PHE A 53 -0.71 7.56 -13.49
N SER A 54 -0.86 7.49 -14.81
CA SER A 54 -1.30 6.28 -15.52
C SER A 54 -0.39 5.08 -15.32
N ASP A 55 0.89 5.29 -15.07
CA ASP A 55 1.85 4.20 -14.84
C ASP A 55 1.83 3.70 -13.38
N ASN A 56 1.55 4.56 -12.42
CA ASN A 56 1.59 4.23 -10.99
C ASN A 56 0.23 3.81 -10.41
N PHE A 57 -0.82 4.49 -10.80
CA PHE A 57 -2.17 4.32 -10.25
C PHE A 57 -2.73 2.90 -10.41
N PRO A 58 -2.60 2.19 -11.56
CA PRO A 58 -3.17 0.85 -11.72
C PRO A 58 -2.65 -0.16 -10.70
N SER A 59 -1.38 -0.08 -10.35
CA SER A 59 -0.76 -1.00 -9.37
C SER A 59 -1.36 -0.82 -7.98
N ILE A 60 -1.50 0.42 -7.53
CA ILE A 60 -2.05 0.71 -6.19
C ILE A 60 -3.56 0.50 -6.15
N ALA A 61 -4.27 0.79 -7.26
CA ALA A 61 -5.70 0.53 -7.40
C ALA A 61 -6.02 -0.96 -7.34
N LEU A 62 -5.19 -1.81 -7.96
CA LEU A 62 -5.33 -3.26 -7.92
C LEU A 62 -5.14 -3.79 -6.49
N ILE A 63 -4.15 -3.28 -5.75
CA ILE A 63 -3.93 -3.65 -4.34
C ILE A 63 -5.13 -3.22 -3.49
N MET A 64 -5.63 -2.00 -3.68
CA MET A 64 -6.82 -1.52 -2.97
C MET A 64 -8.05 -2.37 -3.29
N LEU A 65 -8.26 -2.74 -4.55
CA LEU A 65 -9.36 -3.60 -4.95
C LEU A 65 -9.25 -5.00 -4.30
N THR A 66 -8.04 -5.55 -4.26
CA THR A 66 -7.76 -6.83 -3.59
C THR A 66 -8.10 -6.76 -2.10
N LEU A 67 -7.67 -5.71 -1.40
CA LEU A 67 -7.99 -5.48 0.01
C LEU A 67 -9.50 -5.29 0.23
N PHE A 68 -10.18 -4.60 -0.69
CA PHE A 68 -11.63 -4.40 -0.60
C PHE A 68 -12.40 -5.72 -0.71
N ILE A 69 -12.09 -6.53 -1.71
CA ILE A 69 -12.76 -7.82 -1.94
C ILE A 69 -12.44 -8.80 -0.80
N SER A 70 -11.18 -8.82 -0.34
CA SER A 70 -10.75 -9.73 0.73
C SER A 70 -11.49 -9.47 2.04
N GLY A 71 -11.84 -8.23 2.35
CA GLY A 71 -12.62 -7.91 3.55
C GLY A 71 -13.99 -8.60 3.62
N PHE A 72 -14.60 -8.95 2.49
CA PHE A 72 -15.89 -9.66 2.45
C PHE A 72 -15.80 -11.18 2.56
N SER A 73 -14.62 -11.75 2.66
CA SER A 73 -14.44 -13.20 2.75
C SER A 73 -13.78 -13.60 4.06
N ALA A 74 -14.31 -14.66 4.69
CA ALA A 74 -13.79 -15.20 5.95
C ALA A 74 -12.41 -15.89 5.81
N ILE A 75 -12.02 -16.29 4.59
CA ILE A 75 -10.84 -17.14 4.35
C ILE A 75 -9.67 -16.33 3.76
N THR A 76 -9.87 -15.07 3.41
CA THR A 76 -8.91 -14.27 2.64
C THR A 76 -7.91 -13.46 3.47
N GLN A 77 -7.83 -13.68 4.78
CA GLN A 77 -6.84 -13.00 5.64
C GLN A 77 -5.38 -13.09 5.12
N PRO A 78 -4.89 -14.26 4.64
CA PRO A 78 -3.55 -14.33 4.07
C PRO A 78 -3.40 -13.52 2.77
N LEU A 79 -4.48 -13.30 2.02
CA LEU A 79 -4.47 -12.47 0.80
C LEU A 79 -4.24 -10.99 1.13
N GLU A 80 -4.80 -10.49 2.24
CA GLU A 80 -4.60 -9.12 2.71
C GLU A 80 -3.14 -8.86 3.09
N ILE A 81 -2.52 -9.84 3.77
CA ILE A 81 -1.10 -9.79 4.12
C ILE A 81 -0.24 -9.82 2.86
N SER A 82 -0.55 -10.70 1.89
CA SER A 82 0.20 -10.81 0.64
C SER A 82 0.09 -9.55 -0.23
N ALA A 83 -1.05 -8.87 -0.22
CA ALA A 83 -1.25 -7.62 -0.95
C ALA A 83 -0.34 -6.50 -0.43
N LEU A 84 -0.21 -6.35 0.90
CA LEU A 84 0.71 -5.38 1.51
C LEU A 84 2.19 -5.75 1.28
N PHE A 85 2.51 -7.03 1.32
CA PHE A 85 3.84 -7.50 0.96
C PHE A 85 4.19 -7.16 -0.49
N ALA A 86 3.28 -7.42 -1.43
CA ALA A 86 3.45 -7.09 -2.84
C ALA A 86 3.63 -5.58 -3.07
N TYR A 87 2.91 -4.74 -2.32
CA TYR A 87 3.12 -3.29 -2.36
C TYR A 87 4.53 -2.90 -1.90
N GLY A 88 5.02 -3.47 -0.80
CA GLY A 88 6.38 -3.25 -0.32
C GLY A 88 7.44 -3.63 -1.35
N VAL A 89 7.30 -4.80 -1.99
CA VAL A 89 8.17 -5.25 -3.08
C VAL A 89 8.13 -4.26 -4.25
N SER A 90 6.94 -3.87 -4.71
CA SER A 90 6.77 -2.93 -5.82
C SER A 90 7.44 -1.58 -5.55
N LEU A 91 7.30 -1.06 -4.32
CA LEU A 91 7.93 0.18 -3.90
C LEU A 91 9.47 0.08 -3.95
N SER A 92 10.01 -1.01 -3.44
CA SER A 92 11.45 -1.25 -3.42
C SER A 92 12.04 -1.37 -4.83
N VAL A 93 11.34 -2.05 -5.74
CA VAL A 93 11.75 -2.16 -7.16
C VAL A 93 11.79 -0.78 -7.82
N LYS A 94 10.80 0.07 -7.57
CA LYS A 94 10.78 1.45 -8.08
C LYS A 94 11.97 2.26 -7.58
N ILE A 95 12.23 2.24 -6.28
CA ILE A 95 13.35 2.97 -5.65
C ILE A 95 14.69 2.49 -6.19
N SER A 96 14.88 1.17 -6.24
CA SER A 96 16.11 0.55 -6.73
C SER A 96 16.35 0.88 -8.22
N GLY A 97 15.30 0.87 -9.06
CA GLY A 97 15.37 1.20 -10.46
C GLY A 97 15.82 2.64 -10.70
N VAL A 98 15.23 3.60 -9.97
CA VAL A 98 15.63 5.02 -10.06
C VAL A 98 17.09 5.21 -9.62
N TYR A 99 17.50 4.57 -8.54
CA TYR A 99 18.87 4.66 -8.04
C TYR A 99 19.88 4.05 -9.03
N THR A 100 19.55 2.91 -9.64
CA THR A 100 20.44 2.24 -10.60
C THR A 100 20.63 3.05 -11.88
N LEU A 101 19.57 3.71 -12.35
CA LEU A 101 19.62 4.50 -13.60
C LEU A 101 20.28 5.86 -13.43
N TYR A 102 20.06 6.55 -12.30
CA TYR A 102 20.44 7.95 -12.12
C TYR A 102 21.45 8.19 -10.98
N GLY A 103 21.89 7.14 -10.28
CA GLY A 103 22.86 7.22 -9.20
C GLY A 103 22.46 8.20 -8.10
N TRP A 104 23.35 9.13 -7.75
CA TRP A 104 23.11 10.11 -6.67
C TRP A 104 21.92 11.04 -6.95
N ARG A 105 21.73 11.45 -8.20
CA ARG A 105 20.57 12.27 -8.59
C ARG A 105 19.26 11.51 -8.44
N GLY A 106 19.27 10.21 -8.77
CA GLY A 106 18.13 9.31 -8.51
C GLY A 106 17.81 9.19 -7.02
N PHE A 107 18.81 9.17 -6.16
CA PHE A 107 18.60 9.19 -4.71
C PHE A 107 17.88 10.47 -4.24
N LEU A 108 18.35 11.64 -4.67
CA LEU A 108 17.68 12.91 -4.34
C LEU A 108 16.24 12.96 -4.86
N PHE A 109 16.03 12.54 -6.11
CA PHE A 109 14.68 12.45 -6.68
C PHE A 109 13.78 11.52 -5.85
N THR A 110 14.27 10.35 -5.47
CA THR A 110 13.55 9.39 -4.66
C THR A 110 13.18 9.99 -3.30
N LEU A 111 14.11 10.71 -2.66
CA LEU A 111 13.92 11.30 -1.35
C LEU A 111 12.80 12.36 -1.34
N PHE A 112 12.75 13.20 -2.37
CA PHE A 112 11.79 14.31 -2.42
C PHE A 112 10.48 13.96 -3.14
N SER A 113 10.52 13.07 -4.13
CA SER A 113 9.36 12.75 -4.96
C SER A 113 8.70 11.42 -4.61
N ILE A 114 9.44 10.36 -4.31
CA ILE A 114 8.87 9.03 -4.10
C ILE A 114 8.56 8.77 -2.62
N ILE A 115 9.51 8.98 -1.73
CA ILE A 115 9.40 8.59 -0.31
C ILE A 115 8.21 9.23 0.41
N PRO A 116 7.94 10.55 0.34
CA PRO A 116 6.86 11.13 1.12
C PRO A 116 5.48 10.59 0.72
N PHE A 117 5.25 10.40 -0.58
CA PHE A 117 3.98 9.84 -1.07
C PHE A 117 3.88 8.33 -0.85
N ALA A 118 4.99 7.61 -0.96
CA ALA A 118 5.04 6.20 -0.62
C ALA A 118 4.72 5.95 0.85
N MET A 119 5.22 6.78 1.77
CA MET A 119 4.87 6.71 3.20
C MET A 119 3.39 6.98 3.43
N ALA A 120 2.81 8.00 2.79
CA ALA A 120 1.38 8.31 2.91
C ALA A 120 0.53 7.17 2.36
N ASN A 121 0.84 6.66 1.17
CA ASN A 121 0.13 5.52 0.57
C ASN A 121 0.26 4.25 1.41
N SER A 122 1.45 3.96 1.94
CA SER A 122 1.67 2.83 2.87
C SER A 122 0.77 2.94 4.10
N PHE A 123 0.64 4.13 4.66
CA PHE A 123 -0.22 4.38 5.80
C PHE A 123 -1.70 4.16 5.47
N PHE A 124 -2.19 4.68 4.33
CA PHE A 124 -3.57 4.47 3.91
C PHE A 124 -3.87 3.01 3.57
N LEU A 125 -2.95 2.32 2.89
CA LEU A 125 -3.07 0.88 2.61
C LEU A 125 -3.08 0.04 3.88
N MET A 126 -2.26 0.39 4.88
CA MET A 126 -2.26 -0.28 6.19
C MET A 126 -3.58 -0.06 6.92
N LEU A 127 -4.17 1.14 6.86
CA LEU A 127 -5.49 1.39 7.42
C LEU A 127 -6.58 0.59 6.69
N ALA A 128 -6.53 0.53 5.36
CA ALA A 128 -7.46 -0.25 4.54
C ALA A 128 -7.36 -1.75 4.85
N GLY A 129 -6.15 -2.30 4.88
CA GLY A 129 -5.89 -3.70 5.25
C GLY A 129 -6.39 -4.04 6.65
N ARG A 130 -6.23 -3.12 7.59
CA ARG A 130 -6.72 -3.30 8.95
C ARG A 130 -8.26 -3.31 9.03
N GLU A 131 -8.95 -2.45 8.30
CA GLU A 131 -10.42 -2.48 8.24
C GLU A 131 -10.90 -3.75 7.52
N ALA A 132 -10.18 -4.23 6.50
CA ALA A 132 -10.44 -5.49 5.82
C ALA A 132 -10.28 -6.69 6.77
N LEU A 133 -9.15 -6.79 7.49
CA LEU A 133 -8.93 -7.84 8.50
C LEU A 133 -10.00 -7.85 9.59
N LYS A 134 -10.49 -6.68 9.99
CA LYS A 134 -11.55 -6.56 10.99
C LYS A 134 -12.87 -7.12 10.49
N LEU A 135 -13.26 -6.80 9.25
CA LEU A 135 -14.50 -7.32 8.66
C LEU A 135 -14.37 -8.81 8.37
N SER A 136 -13.30 -9.26 7.75
CA SER A 136 -13.00 -10.67 7.50
C SER A 136 -12.97 -11.50 8.78
N GLY A 137 -12.33 -10.99 9.85
CA GLY A 137 -12.29 -11.65 11.16
C GLY A 137 -13.67 -11.75 11.84
N SER A 138 -14.51 -10.72 11.69
CA SER A 138 -15.91 -10.74 12.19
C SER A 138 -16.73 -11.79 11.45
N LEU A 139 -16.57 -11.91 10.12
CA LEU A 139 -17.24 -12.95 9.32
C LEU A 139 -16.75 -14.36 9.67
N THR A 140 -15.45 -14.52 9.91
CA THR A 140 -14.88 -15.80 10.36
C THR A 140 -15.46 -16.22 11.71
N GLY A 141 -15.56 -15.30 12.67
CA GLY A 141 -16.18 -15.56 13.98
C GLY A 141 -17.65 -15.97 13.86
N PHE A 142 -18.40 -15.32 12.97
CA PHE A 142 -19.80 -15.68 12.71
C PHE A 142 -19.94 -17.07 12.09
N VAL A 143 -19.11 -17.39 11.10
CA VAL A 143 -19.19 -18.68 10.36
C VAL A 143 -18.75 -19.87 11.21
N PHE A 144 -17.66 -19.72 12.00
CA PHE A 144 -17.06 -20.84 12.72
C PHE A 144 -17.44 -20.95 14.18
N SER A 145 -17.81 -19.85 14.87
CA SER A 145 -18.08 -19.86 16.32
C SER A 145 -19.53 -19.56 16.67
N GLY A 146 -20.36 -19.14 15.71
CA GLY A 146 -21.76 -18.76 15.98
C GLY A 146 -21.92 -17.51 16.86
N ASP A 147 -20.82 -16.94 17.35
CA ASP A 147 -20.80 -15.82 18.29
C ASP A 147 -20.65 -14.50 17.55
N GLY A 148 -21.73 -14.06 16.92
CA GLY A 148 -21.83 -12.81 16.19
C GLY A 148 -21.77 -11.53 17.06
N ASN A 149 -20.88 -11.48 18.04
CA ASN A 149 -20.84 -10.43 19.06
C ASN A 149 -20.19 -9.11 18.62
N GLU A 150 -19.60 -9.03 17.43
CA GLU A 150 -19.15 -7.76 16.85
C GLU A 150 -19.88 -7.52 15.53
N LYS A 151 -20.98 -6.78 15.59
CA LYS A 151 -21.67 -6.26 14.41
C LYS A 151 -20.79 -5.22 13.73
N THR A 152 -19.83 -5.68 12.91
CA THR A 152 -19.17 -4.78 11.98
C THR A 152 -20.17 -4.47 10.87
N GLU A 153 -20.71 -3.27 10.86
CA GLU A 153 -21.68 -2.86 9.84
C GLU A 153 -20.99 -2.76 8.48
N PRO A 154 -21.40 -3.54 7.46
CA PRO A 154 -20.77 -3.50 6.13
C PRO A 154 -20.85 -2.12 5.49
N LYS A 155 -21.90 -1.34 5.81
CA LYS A 155 -22.05 0.04 5.33
C LYS A 155 -20.91 0.94 5.83
N LEU A 156 -20.52 0.81 7.09
CA LEU A 156 -19.44 1.59 7.67
C LEU A 156 -18.07 1.22 7.05
N TYR A 157 -17.86 -0.08 6.75
CA TYR A 157 -16.69 -0.56 6.03
C TYR A 157 -16.60 0.06 4.64
N MET A 158 -17.68 0.00 3.85
CA MET A 158 -17.72 0.59 2.50
C MET A 158 -17.43 2.09 2.53
N LEU A 159 -18.03 2.82 3.48
CA LEU A 159 -17.81 4.26 3.62
C LEU A 159 -16.33 4.58 3.92
N LYS A 160 -15.72 3.89 4.88
CA LYS A 160 -14.30 4.07 5.22
C LYS A 160 -13.39 3.74 4.04
N PHE A 161 -13.71 2.66 3.33
CA PHE A 161 -12.94 2.24 2.16
C PHE A 161 -13.02 3.27 1.02
N CYS A 162 -14.21 3.84 0.76
CA CYS A 162 -14.39 4.94 -0.17
C CYS A 162 -13.54 6.17 0.18
N ILE A 163 -13.52 6.56 1.46
CA ILE A 163 -12.71 7.68 1.94
C ILE A 163 -11.21 7.40 1.74
N LEU A 164 -10.74 6.20 2.12
CA LEU A 164 -9.34 5.82 1.97
C LEU A 164 -8.92 5.75 0.49
N SER A 165 -9.78 5.22 -0.39
CA SER A 165 -9.54 5.22 -1.84
C SER A 165 -9.44 6.63 -2.39
N GLY A 166 -10.32 7.53 -1.97
CA GLY A 166 -10.26 8.95 -2.35
C GLY A 166 -8.95 9.62 -1.91
N LEU A 167 -8.49 9.36 -0.68
CA LEU A 167 -7.22 9.89 -0.18
C LEU A 167 -6.01 9.35 -0.97
N ILE A 168 -6.01 8.07 -1.34
CA ILE A 168 -4.96 7.48 -2.17
C ILE A 168 -4.94 8.11 -3.57
N ILE A 169 -6.10 8.34 -4.19
CA ILE A 169 -6.19 9.02 -5.49
C ILE A 169 -5.59 10.42 -5.41
N VAL A 170 -5.94 11.18 -4.39
CA VAL A 170 -5.38 12.52 -4.17
C VAL A 170 -3.86 12.45 -3.98
N CYS A 171 -3.35 11.51 -3.18
CA CYS A 171 -1.92 11.29 -3.00
C CYS A 171 -1.21 10.96 -4.32
N GLU A 172 -1.79 10.10 -5.17
CA GLU A 172 -1.19 9.73 -6.45
C GLU A 172 -1.16 10.89 -7.44
N VAL A 173 -2.20 11.73 -7.46
CA VAL A 173 -2.21 12.95 -8.28
C VAL A 173 -1.12 13.90 -7.82
N LEU A 174 -0.99 14.14 -6.51
CA LEU A 174 0.06 14.99 -5.95
C LEU A 174 1.45 14.40 -6.19
N ALA A 175 1.63 13.09 -6.04
CA ALA A 175 2.88 12.40 -6.34
C ALA A 175 3.29 12.58 -7.80
N SER A 176 2.34 12.47 -8.72
CA SER A 176 2.59 12.67 -10.16
C SER A 176 2.97 14.10 -10.48
N LEU A 177 2.35 15.07 -9.83
CA LEU A 177 2.66 16.49 -10.00
C LEU A 177 4.05 16.82 -9.45
N VAL A 178 4.38 16.35 -8.25
CA VAL A 178 5.72 16.56 -7.66
C VAL A 178 6.79 15.83 -8.44
N SER A 179 6.52 14.61 -8.92
CA SER A 179 7.45 13.89 -9.81
C SER A 179 7.73 14.68 -11.09
N TYR A 180 6.72 15.29 -11.69
CA TYR A 180 6.88 16.15 -12.86
C TYR A 180 7.76 17.38 -12.57
N LEU A 181 7.51 18.07 -11.45
CA LEU A 181 8.32 19.22 -11.04
C LEU A 181 9.77 18.84 -10.72
N CYS A 182 9.99 17.68 -10.09
CA CYS A 182 11.30 17.19 -9.71
C CYS A 182 12.08 16.54 -10.89
N GLN A 183 11.48 16.36 -12.07
CA GLN A 183 12.19 15.84 -13.25
C GLN A 183 13.40 16.68 -13.63
N GLY A 184 13.37 17.98 -13.35
CA GLY A 184 14.52 18.88 -13.54
C GLY A 184 15.78 18.44 -12.79
N ILE A 185 15.65 17.72 -11.67
CA ILE A 185 16.79 17.18 -10.88
C ILE A 185 17.51 16.06 -11.65
N LEU A 186 16.76 15.30 -12.45
CA LEU A 186 17.29 14.17 -13.23
C LEU A 186 17.82 14.58 -14.60
N LYS A 187 17.36 15.72 -15.13
CA LYS A 187 17.87 16.27 -16.39
C LYS A 187 19.29 16.78 -16.19
N ILE A 188 20.17 16.40 -17.07
CA ILE A 188 21.53 16.92 -17.26
C ILE A 188 21.47 18.09 -18.18
#